data_da4ebf8344ef98c86bde04226ee88ccb
#
_entry.id   da4ebf8344ef98c86bde04226ee88ccb
#
_cell.length_a   1.000
_cell.length_b   1.000
_cell.length_c   1.000
_cell.angle_alpha   90.00
_cell.angle_beta   90.00
_cell.angle_gamma   90.00
#
_symmetry.space_group_name_H-M   'P 1'
#
loop_
_entity.id
_entity.type
_entity.pdbx_description
1 polymer ?
#
loop_
_entity_poly.entity_id
_entity_poly.type
_entity_poly.pdbx_seq_one_letter_code
_entity_poly.pdbx_strand_id
1 'polypeptide(L)'
;MLRIAQAASSELGTKYGTPPNQLRTPGKLDGELNVANFYGGWNFVFRPKEEKTAEAIADFMLGAVENGVYIGYGQDSLKSDGGRYPRTSLFDALFQMSDPNPRKVKTLCNCDCSALMGDALYFGAKIYNPGFRTMWTGTERKMVMDTGKFIELTDPLLLELGTGLKRGDILLRYNEATGEGHTAVAIDSDDHRDTFPVMITNCAHSRIRSGPGTEYETLQIVTKGDILEAEGTTTDMDGFPWYRVQVDTLDMMGYTSSAYATPLPQGRCTGDTWLRAEAGTKGKEIIVIPKGANPYLTGAAKTVNLRKWYECIYGGHRGWASSLYVKN
;
A
#
# COMPACT_ATOMS: atom_id res chain seq x y z
N MET A 1 -9.52 4.94 -2.38
CA MET A 1 -9.26 3.90 -1.35
C MET A 1 -8.40 2.85 -1.99
N LEU A 2 -7.23 2.60 -1.41
CA LEU A 2 -6.23 1.66 -1.92
C LEU A 2 -6.76 0.22 -1.89
N ARG A 3 -6.64 -0.49 -3.00
CA ARG A 3 -7.10 -1.88 -3.13
C ARG A 3 -5.95 -2.81 -3.52
N ILE A 4 -6.10 -4.07 -3.13
CA ILE A 4 -5.17 -5.15 -3.46
C ILE A 4 -5.91 -6.29 -4.16
N ALA A 5 -5.25 -6.97 -5.08
CA ALA A 5 -5.72 -8.23 -5.67
C ALA A 5 -4.97 -9.41 -5.03
N GLN A 6 -5.71 -10.46 -4.69
CA GLN A 6 -5.17 -11.60 -3.96
C GLN A 6 -5.96 -12.90 -4.23
N ALA A 7 -5.32 -14.03 -3.94
CA ALA A 7 -5.97 -15.31 -3.75
C ALA A 7 -5.93 -15.62 -2.25
N ALA A 8 -7.05 -15.48 -1.54
CA ALA A 8 -7.07 -15.41 -0.09
C ALA A 8 -8.05 -16.36 0.62
N SER A 9 -8.95 -16.99 -0.11
CA SER A 9 -9.92 -17.89 0.49
C SER A 9 -9.58 -19.34 0.18
N SER A 10 -9.72 -20.21 1.18
CA SER A 10 -9.55 -21.66 1.01
C SER A 10 -10.67 -22.23 0.16
N GLU A 11 -10.39 -23.34 -0.49
CA GLU A 11 -11.40 -24.17 -1.12
C GLU A 11 -12.50 -24.57 -0.14
N LEU A 12 -13.73 -24.36 -0.54
CA LEU A 12 -14.90 -24.60 0.31
C LEU A 12 -15.32 -26.08 0.29
N GLY A 13 -14.46 -26.98 0.76
CA GLY A 13 -14.74 -28.40 0.89
C GLY A 13 -15.12 -29.07 -0.46
N THR A 14 -14.58 -28.59 -1.54
CA THR A 14 -15.00 -28.94 -2.88
C THR A 14 -14.22 -30.12 -3.42
N LYS A 15 -14.92 -30.99 -4.12
CA LYS A 15 -14.33 -32.15 -4.80
C LYS A 15 -13.65 -31.76 -6.11
N TYR A 16 -12.65 -32.51 -6.51
CA TYR A 16 -12.03 -32.39 -7.84
C TYR A 16 -13.12 -32.34 -8.96
N GLY A 17 -12.93 -31.38 -9.87
CA GLY A 17 -13.91 -31.15 -10.96
C GLY A 17 -15.03 -30.18 -10.61
N THR A 18 -15.13 -29.73 -9.36
CA THR A 18 -16.10 -28.69 -9.00
C THR A 18 -15.63 -27.33 -9.54
N PRO A 19 -16.53 -26.51 -10.13
CA PRO A 19 -16.16 -25.19 -10.59
C PRO A 19 -15.54 -24.34 -9.48
N PRO A 20 -14.47 -23.58 -9.76
CA PRO A 20 -13.87 -22.66 -8.80
C PRO A 20 -14.81 -21.49 -8.49
N ASN A 21 -14.54 -20.83 -7.37
CA ASN A 21 -15.14 -19.54 -7.00
C ASN A 21 -16.68 -19.55 -6.89
N GLN A 22 -17.25 -20.62 -6.36
CA GLN A 22 -18.71 -20.77 -6.25
C GLN A 22 -19.40 -19.70 -5.39
N LEU A 23 -18.66 -19.02 -4.50
CA LEU A 23 -19.19 -17.95 -3.65
C LEU A 23 -19.10 -16.56 -4.29
N ARG A 24 -18.61 -16.47 -5.51
CA ARG A 24 -18.50 -15.17 -6.18
C ARG A 24 -19.88 -14.59 -6.47
N THR A 25 -20.11 -13.37 -6.03
CA THR A 25 -21.30 -12.61 -6.39
C THR A 25 -21.22 -12.21 -7.88
N PRO A 26 -22.24 -12.46 -8.69
CA PRO A 26 -22.23 -12.04 -10.09
C PRO A 26 -21.93 -10.55 -10.25
N GLY A 27 -20.95 -10.23 -11.11
CA GLY A 27 -20.53 -8.86 -11.38
C GLY A 27 -19.62 -8.20 -10.33
N LYS A 28 -19.27 -8.91 -9.24
CA LYS A 28 -18.31 -8.43 -8.22
C LYS A 28 -16.97 -9.13 -8.35
N LEU A 29 -15.93 -8.50 -7.79
CA LEU A 29 -14.57 -9.04 -7.70
C LEU A 29 -14.33 -9.63 -6.31
N ASP A 30 -15.30 -10.38 -5.81
CA ASP A 30 -15.27 -11.13 -4.55
C ASP A 30 -15.11 -12.64 -4.81
N GLY A 31 -14.93 -13.44 -3.77
CA GLY A 31 -14.77 -14.89 -3.86
C GLY A 31 -13.36 -15.35 -3.48
N GLU A 32 -12.95 -16.53 -3.97
CA GLU A 32 -11.66 -17.17 -3.63
C GLU A 32 -10.45 -16.34 -4.10
N LEU A 33 -10.53 -15.82 -5.32
CA LEU A 33 -9.68 -14.72 -5.79
C LEU A 33 -10.50 -13.45 -5.72
N ASN A 34 -9.95 -12.41 -5.09
CA ASN A 34 -10.74 -11.20 -4.86
C ASN A 34 -9.90 -9.92 -4.93
N VAL A 35 -10.62 -8.81 -5.04
CA VAL A 35 -10.12 -7.47 -4.78
C VAL A 35 -10.60 -7.05 -3.39
N ALA A 36 -9.68 -6.78 -2.50
CA ALA A 36 -9.94 -6.30 -1.15
C ALA A 36 -9.43 -4.86 -0.96
N ASN A 37 -9.99 -4.16 0.02
CA ASN A 37 -9.34 -2.95 0.51
C ASN A 37 -8.01 -3.31 1.15
N PHE A 38 -7.02 -2.42 1.04
CA PHE A 38 -5.74 -2.61 1.73
C PHE A 38 -5.95 -2.81 3.24
N TYR A 39 -5.14 -3.67 3.83
CA TYR A 39 -5.03 -3.91 5.26
C TYR A 39 -3.56 -4.09 5.64
N GLY A 40 -3.20 -3.73 6.86
CA GLY A 40 -1.83 -3.81 7.36
C GLY A 40 -1.37 -5.21 7.77
N GLY A 41 -0.20 -5.27 8.40
CA GLY A 41 0.42 -6.50 8.89
C GLY A 41 1.31 -7.19 7.85
N TRP A 42 1.80 -6.46 6.88
CA TRP A 42 2.77 -6.95 5.90
C TRP A 42 4.19 -6.86 6.45
N ASN A 43 5.09 -7.75 6.01
CA ASN A 43 6.49 -7.72 6.42
C ASN A 43 7.38 -7.03 5.39
N PHE A 44 7.05 -7.17 4.10
CA PHE A 44 7.83 -6.67 2.98
C PHE A 44 6.92 -6.15 1.87
N VAL A 45 7.41 -5.14 1.16
CA VAL A 45 6.89 -4.72 -0.13
C VAL A 45 8.02 -4.81 -1.14
N PHE A 46 7.76 -5.43 -2.29
CA PHE A 46 8.70 -5.46 -3.40
C PHE A 46 8.17 -4.58 -4.52
N ARG A 47 8.83 -3.43 -4.72
CA ARG A 47 8.48 -2.48 -5.77
C ARG A 47 9.24 -2.78 -7.05
N PRO A 48 8.54 -3.00 -8.17
CA PRO A 48 9.18 -3.10 -9.47
C PRO A 48 9.97 -1.83 -9.80
N LYS A 49 11.20 -1.99 -10.33
CA LYS A 49 12.03 -0.85 -10.76
C LYS A 49 11.51 -0.17 -12.03
N GLU A 50 10.76 -0.91 -12.84
CA GLU A 50 10.18 -0.44 -14.10
C GLU A 50 8.65 -0.39 -13.97
N GLU A 51 8.04 0.73 -14.32
CA GLU A 51 6.59 0.94 -14.30
C GLU A 51 5.85 -0.11 -15.15
N LYS A 52 6.39 -0.43 -16.31
CA LYS A 52 5.78 -1.44 -17.18
C LYS A 52 5.73 -2.83 -16.54
N THR A 53 6.69 -3.17 -15.69
CA THR A 53 6.71 -4.41 -14.91
C THR A 53 5.62 -4.37 -13.83
N ALA A 54 5.47 -3.23 -13.15
CA ALA A 54 4.43 -2.99 -12.17
C ALA A 54 3.02 -3.15 -12.76
N GLU A 55 2.76 -2.46 -13.88
CA GLU A 55 1.48 -2.56 -14.59
C GLU A 55 1.17 -3.99 -15.04
N ALA A 56 2.15 -4.69 -15.58
CA ALA A 56 1.97 -6.06 -16.04
C ALA A 56 1.62 -7.04 -14.92
N ILE A 57 2.23 -6.88 -13.74
CA ILE A 57 1.91 -7.68 -12.54
C ILE A 57 0.49 -7.37 -12.07
N ALA A 58 0.16 -6.09 -11.89
CA ALA A 58 -1.16 -5.67 -11.40
C ALA A 58 -2.29 -6.09 -12.38
N ASP A 59 -2.07 -5.93 -13.68
CA ASP A 59 -3.06 -6.33 -14.70
C ASP A 59 -3.26 -7.84 -14.75
N PHE A 60 -2.19 -8.62 -14.61
CA PHE A 60 -2.27 -10.07 -14.54
C PHE A 60 -3.08 -10.53 -13.33
N MET A 61 -2.78 -10.01 -12.14
CA MET A 61 -3.48 -10.33 -10.90
C MET A 61 -4.98 -9.98 -11.00
N LEU A 62 -5.28 -8.79 -11.50
CA LEU A 62 -6.67 -8.37 -11.72
C LEU A 62 -7.38 -9.28 -12.73
N GLY A 63 -6.69 -9.63 -13.81
CA GLY A 63 -7.24 -10.55 -14.82
C GLY A 63 -7.57 -11.94 -14.30
N ALA A 64 -6.77 -12.45 -13.34
CA ALA A 64 -7.06 -13.72 -12.67
C ALA A 64 -8.32 -13.60 -11.79
N VAL A 65 -8.44 -12.51 -11.02
CA VAL A 65 -9.62 -12.23 -10.20
C VAL A 65 -10.88 -12.08 -11.08
N GLU A 66 -10.80 -11.35 -12.18
CA GLU A 66 -11.90 -11.17 -13.13
C GLU A 66 -12.40 -12.50 -13.70
N ASN A 67 -11.50 -13.44 -13.94
CA ASN A 67 -11.80 -14.77 -14.49
C ASN A 67 -12.06 -15.85 -13.42
N GLY A 68 -12.52 -15.47 -12.24
CA GLY A 68 -12.80 -16.39 -11.14
C GLY A 68 -13.83 -17.49 -11.43
N VAL A 69 -14.49 -17.47 -12.60
CA VAL A 69 -15.35 -18.57 -13.07
C VAL A 69 -14.51 -19.81 -13.38
N TYR A 70 -13.29 -19.65 -13.85
CA TYR A 70 -12.38 -20.74 -14.23
C TYR A 70 -11.21 -20.89 -13.26
N ILE A 71 -10.84 -19.83 -12.54
CA ILE A 71 -9.67 -19.82 -11.67
C ILE A 71 -10.14 -19.73 -10.22
N GLY A 72 -9.76 -20.70 -9.38
CA GLY A 72 -10.08 -20.76 -7.98
C GLY A 72 -8.84 -20.85 -7.10
N TYR A 73 -9.07 -20.98 -5.78
CA TYR A 73 -8.04 -21.14 -4.78
C TYR A 73 -7.87 -22.60 -4.38
N GLY A 74 -6.62 -23.05 -4.26
CA GLY A 74 -6.27 -24.34 -3.70
C GLY A 74 -4.81 -24.37 -3.33
N GLN A 75 -4.49 -24.92 -2.13
CA GLN A 75 -3.12 -25.02 -1.61
C GLN A 75 -2.46 -26.34 -1.97
N ASP A 76 -3.24 -27.34 -2.34
CA ASP A 76 -2.75 -28.69 -2.57
C ASP A 76 -1.92 -28.77 -3.86
N SER A 77 -0.81 -29.47 -3.74
CA SER A 77 0.07 -29.77 -4.89
C SER A 77 -0.35 -31.02 -5.65
N LEU A 78 -1.18 -31.87 -5.02
CA LEU A 78 -1.63 -33.16 -5.57
C LEU A 78 -3.14 -33.31 -5.42
N LYS A 79 -3.78 -33.97 -6.38
CA LYS A 79 -5.21 -34.27 -6.36
C LYS A 79 -5.67 -35.13 -5.17
N SER A 80 -4.75 -35.80 -4.50
CA SER A 80 -5.01 -36.69 -3.37
C SER A 80 -5.34 -35.95 -2.08
N ASP A 81 -5.10 -34.64 -2.03
CA ASP A 81 -5.19 -33.84 -0.80
C ASP A 81 -6.57 -33.24 -0.57
N GLY A 82 -7.55 -33.52 -1.45
CA GLY A 82 -8.89 -33.00 -1.37
C GLY A 82 -9.15 -31.72 -2.16
N GLY A 83 -8.13 -31.09 -2.71
CA GLY A 83 -8.23 -29.92 -3.57
C GLY A 83 -8.92 -30.20 -4.89
N ARG A 84 -9.61 -29.22 -5.44
CA ARG A 84 -10.30 -29.34 -6.75
C ARG A 84 -9.31 -29.56 -7.89
N TYR A 85 -8.22 -28.80 -7.85
CA TYR A 85 -7.12 -28.82 -8.80
C TYR A 85 -5.81 -28.50 -8.08
N PRO A 86 -4.66 -28.99 -8.60
CA PRO A 86 -3.36 -28.61 -8.04
C PRO A 86 -3.15 -27.09 -8.04
N ARG A 87 -2.48 -26.56 -7.03
CA ARG A 87 -2.14 -25.13 -6.91
C ARG A 87 -1.35 -24.58 -8.11
N THR A 88 -0.72 -25.45 -8.89
CA THR A 88 0.05 -25.10 -10.09
C THR A 88 -0.75 -25.25 -11.37
N SER A 89 -2.03 -25.60 -11.30
CA SER A 89 -2.82 -25.89 -12.51
C SER A 89 -3.14 -24.64 -13.33
N LEU A 90 -3.14 -23.44 -12.72
CA LEU A 90 -3.21 -22.19 -13.46
C LEU A 90 -1.94 -21.99 -14.31
N PHE A 91 -0.75 -22.20 -13.74
CA PHE A 91 0.49 -22.14 -14.50
C PHE A 91 0.47 -23.08 -15.71
N ASP A 92 0.05 -24.32 -15.48
CA ASP A 92 0.00 -25.34 -16.54
C ASP A 92 -1.00 -24.97 -17.64
N ALA A 93 -2.15 -24.39 -17.29
CA ALA A 93 -3.12 -23.89 -18.25
C ALA A 93 -2.57 -22.73 -19.09
N LEU A 94 -1.92 -21.76 -18.45
CA LEU A 94 -1.30 -20.62 -19.13
C LEU A 94 -0.13 -21.03 -20.02
N PHE A 95 0.66 -22.01 -19.58
CA PHE A 95 1.82 -22.50 -20.33
C PHE A 95 1.46 -23.16 -21.67
N GLN A 96 0.24 -23.66 -21.80
CA GLN A 96 -0.29 -24.23 -23.05
C GLN A 96 -0.82 -23.16 -24.02
N MET A 97 -0.91 -21.90 -23.59
CA MET A 97 -1.46 -20.83 -24.42
C MET A 97 -0.38 -20.16 -25.27
N SER A 98 -0.69 -19.84 -26.51
CA SER A 98 0.20 -19.04 -27.37
C SER A 98 0.33 -17.58 -26.91
N ASP A 99 -0.69 -17.08 -26.20
CA ASP A 99 -0.75 -15.75 -25.58
C ASP A 99 -1.28 -15.91 -24.15
N PRO A 100 -0.39 -16.21 -23.19
CA PRO A 100 -0.77 -16.45 -21.79
C PRO A 100 -1.44 -15.23 -21.17
N ASN A 101 -2.73 -15.36 -20.89
CA ASN A 101 -3.52 -14.31 -20.26
C ASN A 101 -4.58 -14.94 -19.34
N PRO A 102 -4.61 -14.65 -18.05
CA PRO A 102 -5.56 -15.25 -17.13
C PRO A 102 -7.02 -15.00 -17.51
N ARG A 103 -7.34 -13.84 -18.13
CA ARG A 103 -8.72 -13.55 -18.64
C ARG A 103 -9.18 -14.52 -19.72
N LYS A 104 -8.24 -15.16 -20.42
CA LYS A 104 -8.53 -16.07 -21.56
C LYS A 104 -8.57 -17.55 -21.14
N VAL A 105 -8.24 -17.89 -19.92
CA VAL A 105 -8.31 -19.26 -19.41
C VAL A 105 -9.76 -19.77 -19.46
N LYS A 106 -9.95 -20.95 -20.04
CA LYS A 106 -11.26 -21.63 -20.19
C LYS A 106 -11.27 -23.01 -19.53
N THR A 107 -10.17 -23.41 -18.93
CA THR A 107 -10.02 -24.66 -18.19
C THR A 107 -10.13 -24.38 -16.70
N LEU A 108 -10.87 -25.21 -15.97
CA LEU A 108 -10.95 -25.10 -14.52
C LEU A 108 -9.58 -25.39 -13.89
N CYS A 109 -9.10 -24.46 -13.08
CA CYS A 109 -7.78 -24.54 -12.46
C CYS A 109 -7.73 -23.80 -11.13
N ASN A 110 -6.70 -24.06 -10.34
CA ASN A 110 -6.45 -23.41 -9.08
C ASN A 110 -5.05 -22.78 -9.03
N CYS A 111 -4.93 -21.78 -8.15
CA CYS A 111 -3.67 -21.26 -7.63
C CYS A 111 -3.84 -20.98 -6.13
N ASP A 112 -2.77 -20.91 -5.37
CA ASP A 112 -2.76 -20.22 -4.08
C ASP A 112 -2.18 -18.82 -4.24
N CYS A 113 -2.03 -18.08 -3.14
CA CYS A 113 -1.52 -16.70 -3.20
C CYS A 113 -0.13 -16.61 -3.84
N SER A 114 0.79 -17.47 -3.44
CA SER A 114 2.18 -17.48 -3.94
C SER A 114 2.33 -18.10 -5.33
N ALA A 115 1.51 -19.09 -5.68
CA ALA A 115 1.46 -19.61 -7.04
C ALA A 115 0.94 -18.54 -8.02
N LEU A 116 -0.14 -17.84 -7.68
CA LEU A 116 -0.66 -16.73 -8.48
C LEU A 116 0.39 -15.62 -8.67
N MET A 117 1.15 -15.30 -7.61
CA MET A 117 2.25 -14.36 -7.70
C MET A 117 3.35 -14.86 -8.65
N GLY A 118 3.73 -16.14 -8.54
CA GLY A 118 4.68 -16.76 -9.46
C GLY A 118 4.22 -16.70 -10.92
N ASP A 119 2.93 -16.94 -11.17
CA ASP A 119 2.31 -16.83 -12.48
C ASP A 119 2.35 -15.38 -13.01
N ALA A 120 2.07 -14.40 -12.16
CA ALA A 120 2.12 -12.98 -12.51
C ALA A 120 3.56 -12.53 -12.86
N LEU A 121 4.56 -13.02 -12.14
CA LEU A 121 5.96 -12.75 -12.45
C LEU A 121 6.39 -13.41 -13.76
N TYR A 122 6.02 -14.67 -13.98
CA TYR A 122 6.45 -15.43 -15.14
C TYR A 122 5.73 -14.98 -16.43
N PHE A 123 4.42 -14.98 -16.43
CA PHE A 123 3.61 -14.67 -17.61
C PHE A 123 3.31 -13.19 -17.77
N GLY A 124 2.94 -12.51 -16.69
CA GLY A 124 2.62 -11.09 -16.70
C GLY A 124 3.86 -10.24 -16.94
N ALA A 125 4.78 -10.26 -16.02
CA ALA A 125 6.01 -9.45 -16.07
C ALA A 125 7.08 -10.02 -17.03
N LYS A 126 6.91 -11.24 -17.56
CA LYS A 126 7.85 -11.93 -18.45
C LYS A 126 9.23 -12.10 -17.82
N ILE A 127 9.26 -12.42 -16.53
CA ILE A 127 10.46 -12.75 -15.80
C ILE A 127 10.57 -14.28 -15.73
N TYR A 128 11.28 -14.86 -16.69
CA TYR A 128 11.32 -16.31 -16.89
C TYR A 128 12.22 -16.99 -15.88
N ASN A 129 11.64 -17.44 -14.77
CA ASN A 129 12.27 -18.28 -13.78
C ASN A 129 11.40 -19.53 -13.54
N PRO A 130 11.84 -20.75 -13.91
CA PRO A 130 11.04 -21.98 -13.75
C PRO A 130 10.62 -22.25 -12.31
N GLY A 131 11.36 -21.74 -11.32
CA GLY A 131 11.05 -21.86 -9.90
C GLY A 131 9.77 -21.15 -9.49
N PHE A 132 9.30 -20.16 -10.25
CA PHE A 132 8.06 -19.44 -9.95
C PHE A 132 6.84 -20.36 -9.98
N ARG A 133 6.84 -21.42 -10.81
CA ARG A 133 5.75 -22.42 -10.83
C ARG A 133 5.49 -23.05 -9.46
N THR A 134 6.52 -23.23 -8.65
CA THR A 134 6.45 -23.88 -7.33
C THR A 134 6.75 -22.94 -6.18
N MET A 135 6.81 -21.64 -6.44
CA MET A 135 7.07 -20.62 -5.43
C MET A 135 6.04 -20.70 -4.30
N TRP A 136 6.48 -20.48 -3.08
CA TRP A 136 5.64 -20.36 -1.89
C TRP A 136 6.13 -19.19 -1.04
N THR A 137 5.31 -18.69 -0.12
CA THR A 137 5.59 -17.45 0.62
C THR A 137 6.93 -17.43 1.34
N GLY A 138 7.42 -18.59 1.84
CA GLY A 138 8.73 -18.67 2.49
C GLY A 138 9.93 -18.58 1.52
N THR A 139 9.74 -18.81 0.21
CA THR A 139 10.78 -18.63 -0.81
C THR A 139 10.61 -17.37 -1.63
N GLU A 140 9.46 -16.74 -1.59
CA GLU A 140 9.06 -15.62 -2.42
C GLU A 140 10.02 -14.43 -2.34
N ARG A 141 10.34 -13.98 -1.12
CA ARG A 141 11.27 -12.87 -0.89
C ARG A 141 12.59 -13.06 -1.65
N LYS A 142 13.23 -14.23 -1.44
CA LYS A 142 14.50 -14.53 -2.10
C LYS A 142 14.34 -14.59 -3.61
N MET A 143 13.32 -15.26 -4.10
CA MET A 143 13.12 -15.45 -5.55
C MET A 143 12.81 -14.15 -6.27
N VAL A 144 12.02 -13.27 -5.67
CA VAL A 144 11.70 -11.93 -6.21
C VAL A 144 12.96 -11.07 -6.25
N MET A 145 13.72 -11.01 -5.15
CA MET A 145 14.93 -10.19 -5.05
C MET A 145 16.07 -10.69 -5.94
N ASP A 146 16.26 -12.00 -6.10
CA ASP A 146 17.26 -12.61 -6.98
C ASP A 146 17.05 -12.20 -8.46
N THR A 147 15.87 -11.77 -8.86
CA THR A 147 15.64 -11.24 -10.22
C THR A 147 16.39 -9.94 -10.50
N GLY A 148 16.78 -9.21 -9.47
CA GLY A 148 17.39 -7.87 -9.56
C GLY A 148 16.44 -6.76 -10.08
N LYS A 149 15.16 -7.07 -10.31
CA LYS A 149 14.16 -6.16 -10.91
C LYS A 149 13.32 -5.40 -9.89
N PHE A 150 13.49 -5.68 -8.60
CA PHE A 150 12.69 -5.11 -7.52
C PHE A 150 13.54 -4.36 -6.51
N ILE A 151 12.90 -3.49 -5.76
CA ILE A 151 13.41 -2.83 -4.56
C ILE A 151 12.58 -3.35 -3.39
N GLU A 152 13.24 -3.78 -2.32
CA GLU A 152 12.58 -4.17 -1.07
C GLU A 152 12.36 -2.92 -0.21
N LEU A 153 11.13 -2.74 0.27
CA LEU A 153 10.71 -1.66 1.13
C LEU A 153 10.15 -2.23 2.43
N THR A 154 10.53 -1.62 3.55
CA THR A 154 10.13 -2.04 4.91
C THR A 154 9.67 -0.87 5.76
N ASP A 155 9.25 0.23 5.14
CA ASP A 155 8.71 1.38 5.85
C ASP A 155 7.41 1.00 6.56
N PRO A 156 7.30 1.23 7.89
CA PRO A 156 6.09 0.91 8.65
C PRO A 156 4.82 1.59 8.12
N LEU A 157 4.91 2.82 7.59
CA LEU A 157 3.75 3.49 7.00
C LEU A 157 3.21 2.74 5.78
N LEU A 158 4.12 2.25 4.96
CA LEU A 158 3.79 1.50 3.77
C LEU A 158 3.24 0.11 4.12
N LEU A 159 3.82 -0.56 5.13
CA LEU A 159 3.43 -1.92 5.55
C LEU A 159 2.10 -1.97 6.31
N GLU A 160 1.82 -0.97 7.15
CA GLU A 160 0.65 -0.95 8.03
C GLU A 160 -0.52 -0.14 7.46
N LEU A 161 -0.24 0.93 6.73
CA LEU A 161 -1.25 1.87 6.26
C LEU A 161 -1.39 1.90 4.74
N GLY A 162 -0.43 1.35 4.02
CA GLY A 162 -0.36 1.43 2.56
C GLY A 162 0.10 2.79 2.04
N THR A 163 0.53 3.70 2.93
CA THR A 163 0.98 5.04 2.53
C THR A 163 2.20 4.94 1.61
N GLY A 164 2.08 5.47 0.41
CA GLY A 164 3.11 5.43 -0.62
C GLY A 164 3.19 4.12 -1.40
N LEU A 165 2.23 3.19 -1.23
CA LEU A 165 2.12 2.02 -2.12
C LEU A 165 1.81 2.48 -3.54
N LYS A 166 2.40 1.78 -4.50
CA LYS A 166 2.17 1.99 -5.93
C LYS A 166 1.54 0.75 -6.56
N ARG A 167 0.75 0.99 -7.58
CA ARG A 167 0.20 -0.09 -8.40
C ARG A 167 1.32 -1.01 -8.89
N GLY A 168 1.15 -2.31 -8.67
CA GLY A 168 2.14 -3.35 -8.98
C GLY A 168 3.12 -3.65 -7.85
N ASP A 169 3.08 -2.93 -6.71
CA ASP A 169 3.81 -3.31 -5.51
C ASP A 169 3.33 -4.68 -5.01
N ILE A 170 4.27 -5.59 -4.80
CA ILE A 170 4.01 -6.92 -4.25
C ILE A 170 4.13 -6.84 -2.73
N LEU A 171 3.10 -7.30 -2.04
CA LEU A 171 3.00 -7.34 -0.59
C LEU A 171 3.25 -8.77 -0.11
N LEU A 172 4.16 -8.97 0.83
CA LEU A 172 4.44 -10.26 1.43
C LEU A 172 4.35 -10.21 2.95
N ARG A 173 3.59 -11.14 3.51
CA ARG A 173 3.57 -11.50 4.93
C ARG A 173 4.03 -12.94 5.06
N TYR A 174 5.01 -13.20 5.93
CA TYR A 174 5.50 -14.53 6.21
C TYR A 174 6.00 -14.66 7.65
N ASN A 175 5.54 -15.69 8.36
CA ASN A 175 5.97 -16.02 9.71
C ASN A 175 6.84 -17.27 9.66
N GLU A 176 8.15 -17.12 9.87
CA GLU A 176 9.10 -18.24 9.84
C GLU A 176 8.81 -19.31 10.91
N ALA A 177 8.24 -18.92 12.05
CA ALA A 177 7.97 -19.86 13.15
C ALA A 177 6.78 -20.77 12.88
N THR A 178 5.76 -20.29 12.16
CA THR A 178 4.55 -21.08 11.85
C THR A 178 4.52 -21.59 10.41
N GLY A 179 5.33 -21.01 9.51
CA GLY A 179 5.28 -21.27 8.08
C GLY A 179 4.08 -20.62 7.39
N GLU A 180 3.26 -19.86 8.12
CA GLU A 180 2.11 -19.17 7.55
C GLU A 180 2.54 -17.92 6.80
N GLY A 181 1.93 -17.71 5.65
CA GLY A 181 2.22 -16.54 4.84
C GLY A 181 1.08 -16.17 3.90
N HIS A 182 1.17 -14.97 3.37
CA HIS A 182 0.25 -14.46 2.38
C HIS A 182 0.92 -13.43 1.48
N THR A 183 0.53 -13.39 0.22
CA THR A 183 1.00 -12.40 -0.75
C THR A 183 -0.16 -11.81 -1.54
N ALA A 184 -0.03 -10.55 -1.90
CA ALA A 184 -1.00 -9.78 -2.67
C ALA A 184 -0.30 -8.73 -3.53
N VAL A 185 -1.04 -8.08 -4.43
CA VAL A 185 -0.53 -6.96 -5.24
C VAL A 185 -1.42 -5.75 -5.08
N ALA A 186 -0.83 -4.58 -4.89
CA ALA A 186 -1.54 -3.32 -4.97
C ALA A 186 -2.01 -3.09 -6.42
N ILE A 187 -3.31 -2.92 -6.61
CA ILE A 187 -3.91 -2.65 -7.93
C ILE A 187 -4.25 -1.18 -8.14
N ASP A 188 -4.18 -0.39 -7.10
CA ASP A 188 -4.21 1.06 -7.14
C ASP A 188 -2.87 1.59 -6.63
N SER A 189 -2.54 2.81 -7.00
CA SER A 189 -1.52 3.57 -6.30
C SER A 189 -2.16 4.26 -5.11
N ASP A 190 -1.48 4.30 -3.98
CA ASP A 190 -1.72 5.35 -3.04
C ASP A 190 -1.16 6.61 -3.68
N ASP A 191 -2.05 7.44 -4.22
CA ASP A 191 -1.71 8.71 -4.85
C ASP A 191 -1.25 9.76 -3.81
N HIS A 192 -1.09 9.37 -2.54
CA HIS A 192 -0.27 10.12 -1.61
C HIS A 192 1.18 10.05 -2.12
N ARG A 193 1.50 10.96 -3.05
CA ARG A 193 2.87 11.31 -3.41
C ARG A 193 3.62 11.54 -2.11
N ASP A 194 4.94 11.42 -2.10
CA ASP A 194 5.78 11.72 -0.91
C ASP A 194 5.38 13.09 -0.35
N THR A 195 4.26 13.12 0.34
CA THR A 195 3.73 14.34 0.94
C THR A 195 4.37 14.52 2.30
N PHE A 196 4.65 15.75 2.61
CA PHE A 196 5.10 16.15 3.93
C PHE A 196 4.25 17.32 4.43
N PRO A 197 3.91 17.35 5.71
CA PRO A 197 3.10 18.43 6.24
C PRO A 197 3.93 19.72 6.35
N VAL A 198 3.35 20.81 5.85
CA VAL A 198 3.83 22.18 6.04
C VAL A 198 2.83 22.96 6.86
N MET A 199 3.30 23.75 7.81
CA MET A 199 2.45 24.60 8.65
C MET A 199 2.58 26.07 8.23
N ILE A 200 1.48 26.80 8.16
CA ILE A 200 1.48 28.25 7.97
C ILE A 200 1.97 28.90 9.27
N THR A 201 3.13 29.55 9.23
CA THR A 201 3.81 30.05 10.41
C THR A 201 4.04 31.55 10.45
N ASN A 202 4.48 32.14 9.34
CA ASN A 202 5.05 33.48 9.32
C ASN A 202 4.06 34.60 8.90
N CYS A 203 2.77 34.31 8.82
CA CYS A 203 1.74 35.28 8.47
C CYS A 203 0.42 34.92 9.16
N ALA A 204 -0.48 35.90 9.32
CA ALA A 204 -1.83 35.65 9.82
C ALA A 204 -2.67 34.86 8.78
N HIS A 205 -2.48 35.18 7.51
CA HIS A 205 -3.15 34.52 6.37
C HIS A 205 -2.16 34.31 5.25
N SER A 206 -2.24 33.17 4.59
CA SER A 206 -1.54 32.88 3.33
C SER A 206 -2.56 32.53 2.24
N ARG A 207 -2.10 32.57 0.99
CA ARG A 207 -2.93 32.21 -0.17
C ARG A 207 -2.37 30.95 -0.81
N ILE A 208 -3.26 30.00 -1.08
CA ILE A 208 -2.98 28.93 -2.00
C ILE A 208 -3.40 29.43 -3.40
N ARG A 209 -2.50 29.32 -4.37
CA ARG A 209 -2.67 29.87 -5.72
C ARG A 209 -2.67 28.78 -6.78
N SER A 210 -3.17 29.09 -7.97
CA SER A 210 -3.19 28.16 -9.11
C SER A 210 -1.81 27.87 -9.73
N GLY A 211 -0.80 28.66 -9.38
CA GLY A 211 0.58 28.50 -9.82
C GLY A 211 1.59 29.10 -8.82
N PRO A 212 2.90 28.80 -8.99
CA PRO A 212 3.96 29.28 -8.13
C PRO A 212 4.31 30.74 -8.50
N GLY A 213 3.68 31.70 -7.82
CA GLY A 213 3.91 33.14 -8.04
C GLY A 213 2.74 33.98 -7.52
N THR A 214 2.98 35.26 -7.30
CA THR A 214 1.97 36.20 -6.77
C THR A 214 0.96 36.63 -7.84
N GLU A 215 1.28 36.47 -9.09
CA GLU A 215 0.47 36.78 -10.28
C GLU A 215 -0.65 35.74 -10.51
N TYR A 216 -0.52 34.53 -9.94
CA TYR A 216 -1.51 33.47 -10.12
C TYR A 216 -2.75 33.68 -9.24
N GLU A 217 -3.89 33.18 -9.72
CA GLU A 217 -5.18 33.27 -9.04
C GLU A 217 -5.16 32.63 -7.64
N THR A 218 -5.84 33.26 -6.69
CA THR A 218 -6.03 32.70 -5.35
C THR A 218 -7.14 31.67 -5.36
N LEU A 219 -6.79 30.42 -5.04
CA LEU A 219 -7.75 29.30 -4.92
C LEU A 219 -8.34 29.21 -3.53
N GLN A 220 -7.52 29.43 -2.49
CA GLN A 220 -7.92 29.31 -1.09
C GLN A 220 -7.10 30.26 -0.20
N ILE A 221 -7.70 30.73 0.88
CA ILE A 221 -7.00 31.45 1.96
C ILE A 221 -6.88 30.52 3.14
N VAL A 222 -5.66 30.39 3.68
CA VAL A 222 -5.31 29.61 4.87
C VAL A 222 -4.76 30.52 5.94
N THR A 223 -4.84 30.07 7.20
CA THR A 223 -4.52 30.88 8.38
C THR A 223 -3.29 30.32 9.12
N LYS A 224 -2.70 31.13 9.97
CA LYS A 224 -1.60 30.68 10.82
C LYS A 224 -2.00 29.48 11.66
N GLY A 225 -1.17 28.44 11.60
CA GLY A 225 -1.39 27.16 12.28
C GLY A 225 -2.10 26.10 11.44
N ASP A 226 -2.64 26.47 10.26
CA ASP A 226 -3.13 25.48 9.33
C ASP A 226 -1.99 24.61 8.82
N ILE A 227 -2.28 23.33 8.67
CA ILE A 227 -1.32 22.33 8.18
C ILE A 227 -1.83 21.85 6.83
N LEU A 228 -0.96 21.92 5.84
CA LEU A 228 -1.21 21.51 4.46
C LEU A 228 -0.33 20.33 4.11
N GLU A 229 -0.81 19.42 3.28
CA GLU A 229 0.01 18.38 2.69
C GLU A 229 0.70 18.91 1.43
N ALA A 230 2.04 18.91 1.44
CA ALA A 230 2.88 19.35 0.32
C ALA A 230 3.50 18.14 -0.38
N GLU A 231 3.49 18.15 -1.73
CA GLU A 231 4.09 17.09 -2.56
C GLU A 231 5.53 17.40 -3.01
N GLY A 232 6.05 18.55 -2.65
CA GLY A 232 7.37 19.00 -3.08
C GLY A 232 7.48 20.51 -3.17
N THR A 233 8.61 20.96 -3.67
CA THR A 233 8.92 22.35 -3.91
C THR A 233 9.08 22.63 -5.39
N THR A 234 8.68 23.81 -5.83
CA THR A 234 8.98 24.38 -7.12
C THR A 234 9.43 25.83 -6.94
N THR A 235 9.96 26.45 -7.96
CA THR A 235 10.33 27.88 -7.91
C THR A 235 9.42 28.68 -8.84
N ASP A 236 9.14 29.95 -8.47
CA ASP A 236 8.58 30.91 -9.41
C ASP A 236 9.62 31.42 -10.42
N MET A 237 9.22 32.37 -11.25
CA MET A 237 10.11 32.93 -12.29
C MET A 237 11.31 33.70 -11.71
N ASP A 238 11.21 34.17 -10.47
CA ASP A 238 12.29 34.88 -9.77
C ASP A 238 13.16 33.96 -8.92
N GLY A 239 12.89 32.64 -8.94
CA GLY A 239 13.63 31.60 -8.22
C GLY A 239 13.21 31.45 -6.77
N PHE A 240 12.12 32.05 -6.30
CA PHE A 240 11.62 31.85 -4.94
C PHE A 240 10.90 30.49 -4.82
N PRO A 241 11.14 29.72 -3.73
CA PRO A 241 10.53 28.42 -3.57
C PRO A 241 9.06 28.49 -3.13
N TRP A 242 8.25 27.61 -3.70
CA TRP A 242 6.86 27.40 -3.41
C TRP A 242 6.60 25.92 -3.12
N TYR A 243 5.73 25.64 -2.15
CA TYR A 243 5.23 24.29 -1.91
C TYR A 243 4.00 24.03 -2.78
N ARG A 244 4.01 22.89 -3.46
CA ARG A 244 2.82 22.37 -4.13
C ARG A 244 1.97 21.63 -3.09
N VAL A 245 0.76 22.08 -2.84
CA VAL A 245 -0.08 21.61 -1.74
C VAL A 245 -1.46 21.18 -2.23
N GLN A 246 -2.06 20.22 -1.51
CA GLN A 246 -3.44 19.82 -1.75
C GLN A 246 -4.40 20.95 -1.32
N VAL A 247 -5.42 21.22 -2.15
CA VAL A 247 -6.51 22.16 -1.85
C VAL A 247 -7.74 21.32 -1.46
N ASP A 248 -8.00 21.19 -0.16
CA ASP A 248 -9.02 20.28 0.39
C ASP A 248 -10.43 20.53 -0.16
N THR A 249 -10.75 21.79 -0.49
CA THR A 249 -12.10 22.17 -0.93
C THR A 249 -12.35 21.90 -2.41
N LEU A 250 -11.31 21.65 -3.21
CA LEU A 250 -11.42 21.61 -4.68
C LEU A 250 -10.89 20.30 -5.31
N ASP A 251 -10.40 19.37 -4.49
CA ASP A 251 -9.75 18.11 -4.96
C ASP A 251 -8.70 18.38 -6.06
N MET A 252 -7.92 19.44 -5.88
CA MET A 252 -6.89 19.86 -6.82
C MET A 252 -5.64 20.36 -6.09
N MET A 253 -4.54 20.48 -6.85
CA MET A 253 -3.30 21.02 -6.35
C MET A 253 -3.23 22.54 -6.52
N GLY A 254 -2.65 23.20 -5.53
CA GLY A 254 -2.31 24.61 -5.55
C GLY A 254 -0.90 24.84 -5.05
N TYR A 255 -0.53 26.10 -4.87
CA TYR A 255 0.82 26.51 -4.48
C TYR A 255 0.78 27.52 -3.34
N THR A 256 1.58 27.29 -2.29
CA THR A 256 1.79 28.27 -1.21
C THR A 256 3.27 28.61 -1.08
N SER A 257 3.57 29.90 -0.78
CA SER A 257 4.97 30.33 -0.67
C SER A 257 5.67 29.73 0.55
N SER A 258 6.90 29.27 0.36
CA SER A 258 7.76 28.78 1.45
C SER A 258 8.15 29.89 2.45
N ALA A 259 7.98 31.16 2.10
CA ALA A 259 8.16 32.27 3.04
C ALA A 259 7.12 32.26 4.18
N TYR A 260 5.95 31.66 3.93
CA TYR A 260 4.83 31.62 4.86
C TYR A 260 4.52 30.24 5.44
N ALA A 261 5.03 29.20 4.82
CA ALA A 261 4.84 27.82 5.23
C ALA A 261 6.18 27.16 5.60
N THR A 262 6.19 26.36 6.67
CA THR A 262 7.38 25.67 7.16
C THR A 262 7.10 24.19 7.29
N PRO A 263 7.97 23.29 6.76
CA PRO A 263 7.85 21.86 6.98
C PRO A 263 7.86 21.51 8.47
N LEU A 264 7.00 20.59 8.87
CA LEU A 264 7.00 20.10 10.24
C LEU A 264 8.25 19.25 10.51
N PRO A 265 8.91 19.42 11.67
CA PRO A 265 10.02 18.57 12.06
C PRO A 265 9.53 17.15 12.35
N GLN A 266 10.37 16.18 12.05
CA GLN A 266 10.13 14.78 12.40
C GLN A 266 10.68 14.49 13.81
N GLY A 267 9.87 13.79 14.61
CA GLY A 267 10.31 13.13 15.83
C GLY A 267 10.77 11.71 15.54
N ARG A 268 11.31 11.02 16.55
CA ARG A 268 11.67 9.60 16.48
C ARG A 268 10.91 8.79 17.52
N CYS A 269 10.30 7.70 17.10
CA CYS A 269 9.63 6.77 18.01
C CYS A 269 10.61 5.72 18.55
N THR A 270 10.78 5.65 19.89
CA THR A 270 11.75 4.76 20.55
C THR A 270 11.14 3.44 21.04
N GLY A 271 9.83 3.30 20.95
CA GLY A 271 9.05 2.12 21.30
C GLY A 271 7.63 2.29 20.78
N ASP A 272 6.90 1.21 20.56
CA ASP A 272 5.52 1.24 20.09
C ASP A 272 4.65 2.10 21.01
N THR A 273 3.85 2.99 20.43
CA THR A 273 2.96 3.87 21.19
C THR A 273 1.70 4.19 20.40
N TRP A 274 0.61 4.44 21.11
CA TRP A 274 -0.62 4.88 20.48
C TRP A 274 -0.59 6.36 20.14
N LEU A 275 -0.98 6.68 18.91
CA LEU A 275 -1.49 8.01 18.57
C LEU A 275 -2.93 8.07 19.07
N ARG A 276 -3.28 9.08 19.86
CA ARG A 276 -4.58 9.23 20.52
C ARG A 276 -5.26 10.54 20.10
N ALA A 277 -6.57 10.52 20.05
CA ALA A 277 -7.34 11.74 19.73
C ALA A 277 -7.11 12.86 20.75
N GLU A 278 -6.81 12.49 22.02
CA GLU A 278 -6.60 13.43 23.11
C GLU A 278 -5.34 13.04 23.89
N ALA A 279 -4.67 14.07 24.43
CA ALA A 279 -3.51 13.85 25.31
C ALA A 279 -3.93 13.10 26.58
N GLY A 280 -3.25 11.99 26.88
CA GLY A 280 -3.51 11.17 28.06
C GLY A 280 -3.78 9.71 27.73
N THR A 281 -3.57 8.83 28.71
CA THR A 281 -3.74 7.37 28.54
C THR A 281 -5.20 6.93 28.32
N LYS A 282 -6.15 7.81 28.62
CA LYS A 282 -7.60 7.57 28.42
C LYS A 282 -8.11 8.12 27.07
N GLY A 283 -7.29 8.88 26.33
CA GLY A 283 -7.66 9.36 24.99
C GLY A 283 -7.94 8.19 24.04
N LYS A 284 -8.94 8.35 23.16
CA LYS A 284 -9.30 7.34 22.18
C LYS A 284 -8.09 6.99 21.30
N GLU A 285 -7.81 5.73 21.15
CA GLU A 285 -6.75 5.22 20.29
C GLU A 285 -7.13 5.39 18.82
N ILE A 286 -6.19 5.93 18.02
CA ILE A 286 -6.36 6.14 16.57
C ILE A 286 -5.56 5.06 15.84
N ILE A 287 -4.23 5.05 16.03
CA ILE A 287 -3.31 4.14 15.38
C ILE A 287 -2.05 3.93 16.24
N VAL A 288 -1.38 2.80 16.06
CA VAL A 288 -0.06 2.57 16.68
C VAL A 288 1.02 3.26 15.85
N ILE A 289 1.89 4.02 16.51
CA ILE A 289 3.16 4.50 15.96
C ILE A 289 4.22 3.46 16.36
N PRO A 290 4.77 2.67 15.42
CA PRO A 290 5.72 1.63 15.76
C PRO A 290 7.09 2.21 16.14
N LYS A 291 7.88 1.43 16.88
CA LYS A 291 9.28 1.74 17.16
C LYS A 291 10.07 1.98 15.88
N GLY A 292 10.82 3.07 15.85
CA GLY A 292 11.63 3.45 14.68
C GLY A 292 10.93 4.40 13.71
N ALA A 293 9.61 4.54 13.77
CA ALA A 293 8.87 5.49 12.95
C ALA A 293 9.19 6.95 13.29
N ASN A 294 9.01 7.84 12.32
CA ASN A 294 9.30 9.27 12.42
C ASN A 294 8.01 10.10 12.24
N PRO A 295 7.16 10.25 13.27
CA PRO A 295 5.99 11.11 13.20
C PRO A 295 6.39 12.59 13.05
N TYR A 296 5.61 13.36 12.30
CA TYR A 296 5.79 14.82 12.24
C TYR A 296 5.24 15.50 13.49
N LEU A 297 6.00 16.44 14.05
CA LEU A 297 5.63 17.16 15.29
C LEU A 297 5.05 18.53 14.95
N THR A 298 3.86 18.83 15.44
CA THR A 298 3.21 20.14 15.21
C THR A 298 3.80 21.25 16.08
N GLY A 299 4.63 20.91 17.06
CA GLY A 299 5.14 21.84 18.07
C GLY A 299 4.22 21.98 19.29
N ALA A 300 2.98 21.54 19.21
CA ALA A 300 2.06 21.57 20.35
C ALA A 300 2.39 20.48 21.37
N ALA A 301 2.30 20.84 22.64
CA ALA A 301 2.50 19.89 23.74
C ALA A 301 1.51 20.15 24.89
N LYS A 302 1.09 19.07 25.55
CA LYS A 302 0.25 19.11 26.75
C LYS A 302 0.83 18.22 27.83
N THR A 303 0.64 18.61 29.10
CA THR A 303 0.98 17.80 30.27
C THR A 303 -0.31 17.27 30.88
N VAL A 304 -0.44 15.94 30.94
CA VAL A 304 -1.59 15.25 31.54
C VAL A 304 -1.05 14.21 32.51
N ASN A 305 -1.49 14.24 33.76
CA ASN A 305 -1.03 13.36 34.86
C ASN A 305 0.51 13.26 34.93
N LEU A 306 1.18 14.40 34.98
CA LEU A 306 2.64 14.55 35.06
C LEU A 306 3.41 14.01 33.87
N ARG A 307 2.74 13.61 32.79
CA ARG A 307 3.34 13.13 31.56
C ARG A 307 3.13 14.14 30.42
N LYS A 308 4.21 14.46 29.73
CA LYS A 308 4.16 15.32 28.54
C LYS A 308 3.69 14.50 27.33
N TRP A 309 2.85 15.10 26.52
CA TRP A 309 2.32 14.55 25.26
C TRP A 309 2.62 15.53 24.15
N TYR A 310 3.07 15.02 23.02
CA TYR A 310 3.28 15.80 21.82
C TYR A 310 2.14 15.59 20.85
N GLU A 311 1.67 16.68 20.24
CA GLU A 311 0.79 16.57 19.10
C GLU A 311 1.63 16.26 17.87
N CYS A 312 1.24 15.20 17.13
CA CYS A 312 1.97 14.75 15.96
C CYS A 312 1.02 14.23 14.88
N ILE A 313 1.58 14.09 13.69
CA ILE A 313 0.91 13.51 12.51
C ILE A 313 1.66 12.25 12.15
N TYR A 314 0.92 11.15 12.00
CA TYR A 314 1.44 9.87 11.57
C TYR A 314 0.39 9.13 10.75
N GLY A 315 0.75 8.67 9.53
CA GLY A 315 -0.15 7.95 8.66
C GLY A 315 -1.41 8.73 8.27
N GLY A 316 -1.29 10.03 7.99
CA GLY A 316 -2.43 10.89 7.68
C GLY A 316 -3.31 11.25 8.89
N HIS A 317 -3.01 10.72 10.08
CA HIS A 317 -3.77 10.99 11.29
C HIS A 317 -3.07 12.02 12.18
N ARG A 318 -3.82 13.01 12.68
CA ARG A 318 -3.37 13.97 13.68
C ARG A 318 -3.84 13.56 15.07
N GLY A 319 -2.96 13.61 16.07
CA GLY A 319 -3.29 13.24 17.43
C GLY A 319 -2.14 13.44 18.41
N TRP A 320 -2.22 12.78 19.56
CA TRP A 320 -1.32 12.95 20.68
C TRP A 320 -0.57 11.65 20.99
N ALA A 321 0.75 11.73 21.09
CA ALA A 321 1.60 10.62 21.48
C ALA A 321 2.45 10.98 22.72
N SER A 322 2.77 9.96 23.53
CA SER A 322 3.51 10.16 24.77
C SER A 322 4.98 10.49 24.48
N SER A 323 5.51 11.53 25.15
CA SER A 323 6.92 11.90 25.12
C SER A 323 7.87 10.84 25.72
N LEU A 324 7.33 9.79 26.35
CA LEU A 324 8.14 8.63 26.73
C LEU A 324 8.71 7.92 25.49
N TYR A 325 7.93 7.83 24.45
CA TYR A 325 8.25 7.08 23.24
C TYR A 325 8.59 7.97 22.05
N VAL A 326 7.94 9.11 21.92
CA VAL A 326 8.24 10.07 20.84
C VAL A 326 9.25 11.09 21.34
N LYS A 327 10.39 11.18 20.67
CA LYS A 327 11.48 12.13 20.93
C LYS A 327 11.52 13.18 19.82
N ASN A 328 11.84 14.40 20.22
CA ASN A 328 12.09 15.55 19.34
C ASN A 328 13.56 15.62 18.97
#